data_cbed3eeaf2e2f595ac62bf0c3a7405f7
#
_entry.id   cbed3eeaf2e2f595ac62bf0c3a7405f7
#
_cell.length_a   1.000
_cell.length_b   1.000
_cell.length_c   1.000
_cell.angle_alpha   90.00
_cell.angle_beta   90.00
_cell.angle_gamma   90.00
#
_symmetry.space_group_name_H-M   'P 1'
#
loop_
_entity.id
_entity.type
_entity.pdbx_description
1 polymer ?
#
loop_
_entity_poly.entity_id
_entity_poly.type
_entity_poly.pdbx_seq_one_letter_code
_entity_poly.pdbx_strand_id
1 'polypeptide(L)'
;RERGFNGVRAARAANITMNREAIRTLAAEELSLPTSPYFFASTVEEVKENIHKIGFPCIMKPIMSSSGKGQSVLKSEADIEDSFKEAVEHGRGGLGRVIVEGFVQFDREITLLTVNAVDGIHFCEAVGHHQVNGDYHESWQPEPLSEEVLMEAKRIASAVVSALGGFGIFGVELFICGNKVIFSELSPRPHDTGMVTMISQDMSEFALHVRALLGLPIGKITFYGPSASAALLAEGTGDDIIYKDLDKALAVAPSSQLRIFGKPDINGERRMGVCLARGKTVDEAVENVKKMRSQISFDIE
;
A
#
# COMPACT_ATOMS: atom_id res chain seq x y z
N ARG A 1 -24.16 -9.28 16.59
CA ARG A 1 -23.10 -9.94 17.39
C ARG A 1 -23.35 -11.44 17.63
N GLU A 2 -24.59 -11.90 17.58
CA GLU A 2 -24.94 -13.30 17.87
C GLU A 2 -24.73 -14.30 16.71
N ARG A 3 -24.26 -13.87 15.55
CA ARG A 3 -24.06 -14.74 14.36
C ARG A 3 -22.61 -15.12 14.08
N GLY A 4 -21.69 -15.01 15.04
CA GLY A 4 -20.36 -15.61 14.95
C GLY A 4 -19.41 -15.02 13.88
N PHE A 5 -19.66 -13.81 13.37
CA PHE A 5 -18.73 -13.15 12.46
C PHE A 5 -17.49 -12.66 13.22
N ASN A 6 -16.29 -12.94 12.71
CA ASN A 6 -15.02 -12.52 13.26
C ASN A 6 -14.75 -10.98 13.16
N GLY A 7 -15.78 -10.18 12.87
CA GLY A 7 -15.69 -8.75 12.60
C GLY A 7 -15.22 -7.86 13.78
N VAL A 8 -15.28 -8.35 15.01
CA VAL A 8 -14.85 -7.54 16.19
C VAL A 8 -13.31 -7.38 16.20
N ARG A 9 -12.57 -8.38 15.75
CA ARG A 9 -11.10 -8.31 15.66
C ARG A 9 -10.65 -7.43 14.48
N ALA A 10 -11.40 -7.47 13.38
CA ALA A 10 -11.16 -6.56 12.25
C ALA A 10 -11.34 -5.09 12.62
N ALA A 11 -12.30 -4.75 13.49
CA ALA A 11 -12.50 -3.38 13.98
C ALA A 11 -11.29 -2.87 14.80
N ARG A 12 -10.69 -3.72 15.65
CA ARG A 12 -9.46 -3.36 16.37
C ARG A 12 -8.30 -3.09 15.42
N ALA A 13 -8.08 -3.98 14.44
CA ALA A 13 -7.05 -3.81 13.44
C ALA A 13 -7.25 -2.50 12.66
N ALA A 14 -8.49 -2.21 12.20
CA ALA A 14 -8.81 -0.96 11.52
C ALA A 14 -8.50 0.27 12.39
N ASN A 15 -8.91 0.28 13.65
CA ASN A 15 -8.65 1.41 14.55
C ASN A 15 -7.15 1.66 14.77
N ILE A 16 -6.36 0.61 14.97
CA ILE A 16 -4.91 0.73 15.16
C ILE A 16 -4.24 1.22 13.87
N THR A 17 -4.57 0.64 12.73
CA THR A 17 -3.89 0.93 11.46
C THR A 17 -4.34 2.25 10.82
N MET A 18 -5.51 2.78 11.17
CA MET A 18 -5.94 4.12 10.75
C MET A 18 -5.17 5.23 11.46
N ASN A 19 -4.52 4.93 12.58
CA ASN A 19 -3.77 5.88 13.40
C ASN A 19 -2.28 5.53 13.37
N ARG A 20 -1.45 6.39 12.75
CA ARG A 20 0.00 6.18 12.63
C ARG A 20 0.71 6.10 13.99
N GLU A 21 0.21 6.80 15.00
CA GLU A 21 0.74 6.67 16.36
C GLU A 21 0.51 5.26 16.90
N ALA A 22 -0.71 4.76 16.81
CA ALA A 22 -1.05 3.44 17.33
C ALA A 22 -0.30 2.30 16.62
N ILE A 23 -0.24 2.31 15.29
CA ILE A 23 0.47 1.25 14.55
C ILE A 23 1.99 1.35 14.72
N ARG A 24 2.54 2.56 14.82
CA ARG A 24 3.98 2.76 15.05
C ARG A 24 4.39 2.31 16.44
N THR A 25 3.63 2.65 17.48
CA THR A 25 3.84 2.19 18.86
C THR A 25 3.77 0.66 18.93
N LEU A 26 2.74 0.06 18.33
CA LEU A 26 2.64 -1.40 18.27
C LEU A 26 3.90 -2.02 17.63
N ALA A 27 4.31 -1.54 16.46
CA ALA A 27 5.43 -2.13 15.74
C ALA A 27 6.77 -1.91 16.45
N ALA A 28 7.08 -0.66 16.85
CA ALA A 28 8.39 -0.29 17.37
C ALA A 28 8.55 -0.61 18.87
N GLU A 29 7.54 -0.32 19.68
CA GLU A 29 7.67 -0.37 21.14
C GLU A 29 7.17 -1.71 21.71
N GLU A 30 6.01 -2.20 21.28
CA GLU A 30 5.46 -3.45 21.80
C GLU A 30 6.11 -4.69 21.13
N LEU A 31 6.35 -4.64 19.82
CA LEU A 31 6.89 -5.77 19.07
C LEU A 31 8.41 -5.66 18.81
N SER A 32 9.03 -4.52 19.15
CA SER A 32 10.46 -4.27 18.91
C SER A 32 10.92 -4.54 17.48
N LEU A 33 10.06 -4.21 16.49
CA LEU A 33 10.38 -4.37 15.08
C LEU A 33 11.22 -3.20 14.56
N PRO A 34 12.08 -3.44 13.56
CA PRO A 34 12.80 -2.37 12.89
C PRO A 34 11.83 -1.39 12.21
N THR A 35 11.88 -0.12 12.61
CA THR A 35 11.14 0.99 12.02
C THR A 35 12.08 2.15 11.74
N SER A 36 11.66 3.15 10.93
CA SER A 36 12.35 4.44 10.92
C SER A 36 12.34 5.07 12.32
N PRO A 37 13.38 5.82 12.73
CA PRO A 37 13.30 6.63 13.96
C PRO A 37 12.17 7.65 13.82
N TYR A 38 11.45 7.91 14.93
CA TYR A 38 10.28 8.78 14.90
C TYR A 38 10.06 9.50 16.23
N PHE A 39 9.22 10.53 16.19
CA PHE A 39 8.56 11.11 17.35
C PHE A 39 7.20 11.68 16.97
N PHE A 40 6.35 11.93 17.95
CA PHE A 40 5.05 12.57 17.78
C PHE A 40 5.08 13.98 18.32
N ALA A 41 4.35 14.89 17.70
CA ALA A 41 4.23 16.28 18.12
C ALA A 41 2.81 16.80 17.88
N SER A 42 2.37 17.74 18.72
CA SER A 42 1.08 18.42 18.60
C SER A 42 1.22 19.92 18.35
N THR A 43 2.44 20.45 18.42
CA THR A 43 2.76 21.84 18.13
C THR A 43 4.05 21.98 17.33
N VAL A 44 4.25 23.12 16.69
CA VAL A 44 5.49 23.45 15.98
C VAL A 44 6.68 23.47 16.93
N GLU A 45 6.48 23.98 18.15
CA GLU A 45 7.51 24.05 19.19
C GLU A 45 7.99 22.66 19.57
N GLU A 46 7.07 21.69 19.80
CA GLU A 46 7.43 20.31 20.06
C GLU A 46 8.22 19.68 18.90
N VAL A 47 7.91 20.03 17.64
CA VAL A 47 8.71 19.58 16.50
C VAL A 47 10.11 20.15 16.57
N LYS A 48 10.26 21.48 16.77
CA LYS A 48 11.56 22.16 16.84
C LYS A 48 12.42 21.61 18.00
N GLU A 49 11.81 21.33 19.13
CA GLU A 49 12.50 20.74 20.30
C GLU A 49 13.01 19.31 20.06
N ASN A 50 12.28 18.50 19.28
CA ASN A 50 12.59 17.07 19.11
C ASN A 50 13.29 16.73 17.81
N ILE A 51 13.34 17.64 16.82
CA ILE A 51 13.86 17.36 15.48
C ILE A 51 15.32 16.88 15.49
N HIS A 52 16.11 17.34 16.47
CA HIS A 52 17.52 16.94 16.64
C HIS A 52 17.69 15.43 16.87
N LYS A 53 16.65 14.73 17.35
CA LYS A 53 16.66 13.25 17.54
C LYS A 53 16.69 12.48 16.23
N ILE A 54 16.21 13.09 15.16
CA ILE A 54 16.08 12.47 13.84
C ILE A 54 17.03 13.15 12.83
N GLY A 55 17.10 14.48 12.85
CA GLY A 55 17.84 15.28 11.87
C GLY A 55 17.09 15.44 10.55
N PHE A 56 17.79 15.97 9.54
CA PHE A 56 17.27 16.20 8.19
C PHE A 56 18.04 15.36 7.17
N PRO A 57 17.40 14.93 6.06
CA PRO A 57 15.99 15.10 5.78
C PRO A 57 15.11 14.17 6.65
N CYS A 58 13.89 14.58 6.93
CA CYS A 58 12.87 13.77 7.60
C CYS A 58 11.50 14.00 6.96
N ILE A 59 10.51 13.20 7.33
CA ILE A 59 9.16 13.27 6.78
C ILE A 59 8.18 13.57 7.90
N MET A 60 7.35 14.59 7.72
CA MET A 60 6.23 14.89 8.59
C MET A 60 4.94 14.42 7.96
N LYS A 61 4.09 13.73 8.73
CA LYS A 61 2.80 13.21 8.30
C LYS A 61 1.74 13.48 9.36
N PRO A 62 0.49 13.78 9.00
CA PRO A 62 -0.61 13.71 9.98
C PRO A 62 -0.76 12.28 10.50
N ILE A 63 -1.17 12.10 11.74
CA ILE A 63 -1.38 10.75 12.29
C ILE A 63 -2.54 9.99 11.65
N MET A 64 -3.45 10.70 10.97
CA MET A 64 -4.53 10.11 10.19
C MET A 64 -4.64 10.78 8.83
N SER A 65 -4.24 10.10 7.77
CA SER A 65 -4.43 10.51 6.37
C SER A 65 -4.35 9.29 5.44
N SER A 66 -4.61 9.49 4.16
CA SER A 66 -4.47 8.45 3.12
C SER A 66 -3.83 9.07 1.87
N SER A 67 -3.19 8.23 1.04
CA SER A 67 -2.60 8.64 -0.25
C SER A 67 -1.65 9.83 -0.12
N GLY A 68 -0.77 9.82 0.88
CA GLY A 68 0.25 10.86 1.05
C GLY A 68 -0.25 12.27 1.39
N LYS A 69 -1.57 12.47 1.57
CA LYS A 69 -2.14 13.81 1.84
C LYS A 69 -1.61 14.38 3.15
N GLY A 70 -1.15 15.64 3.11
CA GLY A 70 -0.55 16.33 4.23
C GLY A 70 0.84 15.82 4.63
N GLN A 71 1.48 15.00 3.78
CA GLN A 71 2.86 14.56 3.99
C GLN A 71 3.83 15.53 3.34
N SER A 72 4.88 15.90 4.09
CA SER A 72 5.94 16.79 3.61
C SER A 72 7.33 16.24 3.94
N VAL A 73 8.29 16.45 3.06
CA VAL A 73 9.71 16.19 3.31
C VAL A 73 10.34 17.47 3.83
N LEU A 74 10.85 17.43 5.05
CA LEU A 74 11.57 18.52 5.67
C LEU A 74 13.06 18.38 5.36
N LYS A 75 13.65 19.40 4.76
CA LYS A 75 15.10 19.47 4.44
C LYS A 75 15.87 20.31 5.43
N SER A 76 15.17 21.19 6.15
CA SER A 76 15.73 22.13 7.13
C SER A 76 14.69 22.53 8.17
N GLU A 77 15.11 23.27 9.21
CA GLU A 77 14.19 23.84 10.21
C GLU A 77 13.21 24.84 9.61
N ALA A 78 13.56 25.50 8.50
CA ALA A 78 12.69 26.46 7.84
C ALA A 78 11.41 25.82 7.26
N ASP A 79 11.43 24.52 7.00
CA ASP A 79 10.30 23.79 6.42
C ASP A 79 9.25 23.39 7.49
N ILE A 80 9.57 23.50 8.79
CA ILE A 80 8.76 22.92 9.88
C ILE A 80 7.36 23.56 9.94
N GLU A 81 7.27 24.90 9.92
CA GLU A 81 6.00 25.61 10.14
C GLU A 81 5.01 25.32 9.02
N ASP A 82 5.45 25.42 7.77
CA ASP A 82 4.61 25.17 6.59
C ASP A 82 4.20 23.70 6.52
N SER A 83 5.14 22.76 6.78
CA SER A 83 4.86 21.33 6.80
C SER A 83 3.88 20.93 7.91
N PHE A 84 3.99 21.53 9.08
CA PHE A 84 3.06 21.29 10.19
C PHE A 84 1.65 21.78 9.85
N LYS A 85 1.54 22.98 9.28
CA LYS A 85 0.28 23.55 8.82
C LYS A 85 -0.39 22.64 7.77
N GLU A 86 0.37 22.23 6.75
CA GLU A 86 -0.06 21.31 5.70
C GLU A 86 -0.57 19.99 6.29
N ALA A 87 0.17 19.40 7.24
CA ALA A 87 -0.21 18.17 7.89
C ALA A 87 -1.51 18.31 8.71
N VAL A 88 -1.71 19.42 9.41
CA VAL A 88 -2.90 19.68 10.20
C VAL A 88 -4.12 19.92 9.31
N GLU A 89 -3.98 20.70 8.23
CA GLU A 89 -5.06 21.03 7.30
C GLU A 89 -5.59 19.80 6.54
N HIS A 90 -4.70 18.88 6.17
CA HIS A 90 -5.05 17.66 5.42
C HIS A 90 -5.23 16.42 6.30
N GLY A 91 -4.96 16.54 7.60
CA GLY A 91 -5.18 15.49 8.58
C GLY A 91 -6.67 15.20 8.81
N ARG A 92 -7.03 13.92 8.88
CA ARG A 92 -8.40 13.51 9.23
C ARG A 92 -8.59 13.52 10.75
N GLY A 93 -9.81 13.90 11.19
CA GLY A 93 -10.20 13.84 12.60
C GLY A 93 -9.82 15.05 13.44
N GLY A 94 -9.21 16.11 12.86
CA GLY A 94 -8.95 17.39 13.54
C GLY A 94 -8.03 17.30 14.76
N LEU A 95 -7.19 16.26 14.85
CA LEU A 95 -6.39 15.96 16.04
C LEU A 95 -5.18 16.89 16.21
N GLY A 96 -4.79 17.66 15.18
CA GLY A 96 -3.65 18.58 15.25
C GLY A 96 -2.31 17.91 15.61
N ARG A 97 -2.21 16.58 15.43
CA ARG A 97 -1.05 15.79 15.85
C ARG A 97 -0.37 15.17 14.64
N VAL A 98 0.96 15.18 14.64
CA VAL A 98 1.79 14.68 13.56
C VAL A 98 2.78 13.62 14.06
N ILE A 99 3.24 12.78 13.13
CA ILE A 99 4.43 11.96 13.28
C ILE A 99 5.55 12.58 12.43
N VAL A 100 6.75 12.69 12.99
CA VAL A 100 7.96 13.02 12.25
C VAL A 100 8.84 11.78 12.21
N GLU A 101 9.20 11.33 11.01
CA GLU A 101 9.95 10.10 10.77
C GLU A 101 11.25 10.42 10.05
N GLY A 102 12.34 9.74 10.44
CA GLY A 102 13.60 9.81 9.71
C GLY A 102 13.43 9.33 8.27
N PHE A 103 14.03 10.05 7.35
CA PHE A 103 14.03 9.66 5.94
C PHE A 103 14.83 8.37 5.76
N VAL A 104 14.15 7.32 5.31
CA VAL A 104 14.79 6.03 5.01
C VAL A 104 15.25 6.05 3.55
N GLN A 105 16.56 5.96 3.34
CA GLN A 105 17.09 5.72 2.02
C GLN A 105 17.04 4.22 1.75
N PHE A 106 16.04 3.76 1.03
CA PHE A 106 15.83 2.36 0.70
C PHE A 106 16.20 2.05 -0.75
N ASP A 107 16.57 0.81 -0.99
CA ASP A 107 16.81 0.30 -2.36
C ASP A 107 15.49 -0.05 -3.04
N ARG A 108 14.53 -0.56 -2.26
CA ARG A 108 13.20 -1.00 -2.73
C ARG A 108 12.15 -0.82 -1.65
N GLU A 109 10.95 -0.52 -2.09
CA GLU A 109 9.74 -0.62 -1.27
C GLU A 109 8.89 -1.78 -1.78
N ILE A 110 8.43 -2.63 -0.88
CA ILE A 110 7.60 -3.78 -1.21
C ILE A 110 6.31 -3.78 -0.40
N THR A 111 5.28 -4.40 -0.97
CA THR A 111 4.10 -4.83 -0.21
C THR A 111 4.12 -6.35 -0.08
N LEU A 112 4.11 -6.86 1.15
CA LEU A 112 3.93 -8.28 1.42
C LEU A 112 2.47 -8.52 1.82
N LEU A 113 1.67 -9.01 0.87
CA LEU A 113 0.28 -9.40 1.12
C LEU A 113 0.25 -10.62 2.03
N THR A 114 -0.24 -10.40 3.24
CA THR A 114 -0.24 -11.38 4.33
C THR A 114 -1.67 -11.72 4.69
N VAL A 115 -2.04 -12.99 4.61
CA VAL A 115 -3.39 -13.46 4.90
C VAL A 115 -3.40 -14.17 6.24
N ASN A 116 -4.19 -13.69 7.20
CA ASN A 116 -4.46 -14.40 8.45
C ASN A 116 -5.79 -15.14 8.30
N ALA A 117 -5.74 -16.46 8.35
CA ALA A 117 -6.90 -17.32 8.15
C ALA A 117 -6.98 -18.42 9.22
N VAL A 118 -8.03 -19.24 9.16
CA VAL A 118 -8.28 -20.31 10.13
C VAL A 118 -7.19 -21.37 10.16
N ASP A 119 -6.48 -21.56 9.05
CA ASP A 119 -5.37 -22.52 8.88
C ASP A 119 -3.98 -21.88 9.02
N GLY A 120 -3.92 -20.64 9.50
CA GLY A 120 -2.66 -19.95 9.80
C GLY A 120 -2.42 -18.69 8.95
N ILE A 121 -1.16 -18.25 8.95
CA ILE A 121 -0.72 -17.08 8.17
C ILE A 121 -0.14 -17.56 6.83
N HIS A 122 -0.65 -16.99 5.75
CA HIS A 122 -0.21 -17.25 4.38
C HIS A 122 0.33 -15.99 3.75
N PHE A 123 1.23 -16.13 2.77
CA PHE A 123 1.84 -15.02 2.05
C PHE A 123 1.66 -15.19 0.55
N CYS A 124 1.33 -14.09 -0.13
CA CYS A 124 1.55 -14.01 -1.57
C CYS A 124 3.05 -13.78 -1.87
N GLU A 125 3.46 -13.93 -3.11
CA GLU A 125 4.77 -13.46 -3.54
C GLU A 125 4.92 -11.97 -3.25
N ALA A 126 6.13 -11.52 -2.95
CA ALA A 126 6.40 -10.11 -2.67
C ALA A 126 6.00 -9.25 -3.87
N VAL A 127 5.34 -8.14 -3.60
CA VAL A 127 4.92 -7.18 -4.62
C VAL A 127 5.87 -5.99 -4.61
N GLY A 128 6.56 -5.78 -5.72
CA GLY A 128 7.26 -4.52 -5.99
C GLY A 128 6.28 -3.50 -6.58
N HIS A 129 6.49 -2.23 -6.33
CA HIS A 129 5.60 -1.20 -6.85
C HIS A 129 6.32 0.12 -7.11
N HIS A 130 5.71 0.92 -7.97
CA HIS A 130 6.10 2.28 -8.25
C HIS A 130 4.95 3.22 -7.89
N GLN A 131 5.27 4.22 -7.07
CA GLN A 131 4.36 5.28 -6.66
C GLN A 131 4.84 6.62 -7.20
N VAL A 132 3.91 7.50 -7.54
CA VAL A 132 4.20 8.89 -7.88
C VAL A 132 3.43 9.76 -6.92
N ASN A 133 4.12 10.65 -6.19
CA ASN A 133 3.52 11.52 -5.16
C ASN A 133 2.69 10.75 -4.10
N GLY A 134 3.07 9.50 -3.80
CA GLY A 134 2.36 8.64 -2.85
C GLY A 134 1.13 7.92 -3.43
N ASP A 135 0.83 8.09 -4.72
CA ASP A 135 -0.21 7.35 -5.41
C ASP A 135 0.36 6.18 -6.21
N TYR A 136 -0.37 5.06 -6.18
CA TYR A 136 -0.05 3.83 -6.90
C TYR A 136 -0.13 4.04 -8.42
N HIS A 137 0.92 3.70 -9.12
CA HIS A 137 1.01 3.72 -10.59
C HIS A 137 1.16 2.33 -11.19
N GLU A 138 2.15 1.56 -10.77
CA GLU A 138 2.41 0.20 -11.21
C GLU A 138 2.77 -0.71 -10.03
N SER A 139 2.44 -2.00 -10.16
CA SER A 139 2.99 -3.05 -9.31
C SER A 139 3.31 -4.31 -10.10
N TRP A 140 4.18 -5.14 -9.55
CA TRP A 140 4.61 -6.39 -10.18
C TRP A 140 4.87 -7.48 -9.16
N GLN A 141 4.79 -8.71 -9.62
CA GLN A 141 5.15 -9.93 -8.87
C GLN A 141 5.93 -10.90 -9.77
N PRO A 142 6.95 -11.60 -9.20
CA PRO A 142 7.46 -11.39 -7.84
C PRO A 142 8.45 -10.20 -7.84
N GLU A 143 8.56 -9.49 -6.72
CA GLU A 143 9.74 -8.67 -6.46
C GLU A 143 10.89 -9.59 -6.05
N PRO A 144 12.02 -9.60 -6.77
CA PRO A 144 13.11 -10.50 -6.46
C PRO A 144 13.82 -10.09 -5.16
N LEU A 145 13.75 -10.95 -4.15
CA LEU A 145 14.39 -10.78 -2.86
C LEU A 145 15.30 -11.98 -2.57
N SER A 146 16.37 -11.77 -1.80
CA SER A 146 17.13 -12.89 -1.24
C SER A 146 16.26 -13.66 -0.24
N GLU A 147 16.59 -14.93 -0.04
CA GLU A 147 15.86 -15.77 0.92
C GLU A 147 15.88 -15.19 2.32
N GLU A 148 17.03 -14.62 2.74
CA GLU A 148 17.21 -13.97 4.03
C GLU A 148 16.26 -12.77 4.19
N VAL A 149 16.21 -11.88 3.20
CA VAL A 149 15.33 -10.70 3.21
C VAL A 149 13.87 -11.11 3.20
N LEU A 150 13.50 -12.12 2.38
CA LEU A 150 12.13 -12.62 2.33
C LEU A 150 11.70 -13.26 3.66
N MET A 151 12.58 -14.01 4.31
CA MET A 151 12.29 -14.60 5.62
C MET A 151 12.08 -13.52 6.68
N GLU A 152 12.93 -12.49 6.71
CA GLU A 152 12.78 -11.38 7.64
C GLU A 152 11.50 -10.56 7.37
N ALA A 153 11.18 -10.29 6.10
CA ALA A 153 9.93 -9.65 5.71
C ALA A 153 8.70 -10.44 6.21
N LYS A 154 8.69 -11.76 6.03
CA LYS A 154 7.64 -12.65 6.54
C LYS A 154 7.57 -12.66 8.06
N ARG A 155 8.71 -12.65 8.76
CA ARG A 155 8.77 -12.56 10.23
C ARG A 155 8.12 -11.28 10.74
N ILE A 156 8.49 -10.13 10.18
CA ILE A 156 7.94 -8.82 10.55
C ILE A 156 6.44 -8.79 10.27
N ALA A 157 6.01 -9.19 9.08
CA ALA A 157 4.60 -9.21 8.70
C ALA A 157 3.78 -10.13 9.61
N SER A 158 4.28 -11.34 9.91
CA SER A 158 3.61 -12.26 10.84
C SER A 158 3.44 -11.67 12.22
N ALA A 159 4.48 -11.00 12.75
CA ALA A 159 4.44 -10.41 14.09
C ALA A 159 3.34 -9.34 14.20
N VAL A 160 3.30 -8.39 13.25
CA VAL A 160 2.29 -7.30 13.27
C VAL A 160 0.88 -7.85 13.04
N VAL A 161 0.69 -8.73 12.05
CA VAL A 161 -0.62 -9.30 11.72
C VAL A 161 -1.16 -10.15 12.89
N SER A 162 -0.30 -10.93 13.55
CA SER A 162 -0.70 -11.70 14.74
C SER A 162 -1.11 -10.79 15.90
N ALA A 163 -0.39 -9.71 16.14
CA ALA A 163 -0.69 -8.77 17.22
C ALA A 163 -2.00 -7.99 16.97
N LEU A 164 -2.28 -7.63 15.72
CA LEU A 164 -3.55 -7.01 15.33
C LEU A 164 -4.72 -7.98 15.46
N GLY A 165 -4.49 -9.24 15.10
CA GLY A 165 -5.51 -10.29 15.08
C GLY A 165 -6.58 -10.04 14.02
N GLY A 166 -7.60 -10.91 14.01
CA GLY A 166 -8.65 -10.92 12.99
C GLY A 166 -8.27 -11.71 11.75
N PHE A 167 -9.27 -12.18 11.01
CA PHE A 167 -9.05 -12.87 9.74
C PHE A 167 -9.22 -11.89 8.57
N GLY A 168 -8.43 -12.08 7.52
CA GLY A 168 -8.43 -11.24 6.34
C GLY A 168 -7.05 -11.12 5.72
N ILE A 169 -6.95 -10.27 4.72
CA ILE A 169 -5.68 -9.90 4.10
C ILE A 169 -5.18 -8.57 4.66
N PHE A 170 -3.86 -8.48 4.77
CA PHE A 170 -3.13 -7.31 5.24
C PHE A 170 -2.05 -6.96 4.22
N GLY A 171 -2.07 -5.73 3.71
CA GLY A 171 -0.96 -5.18 2.92
C GLY A 171 0.10 -4.64 3.86
N VAL A 172 1.21 -5.33 4.02
CA VAL A 172 2.33 -4.92 4.87
C VAL A 172 3.40 -4.26 4.02
N GLU A 173 3.62 -2.97 4.22
CA GLU A 173 4.60 -2.18 3.47
C GLU A 173 5.94 -2.18 4.21
N LEU A 174 7.01 -2.51 3.48
CA LEU A 174 8.34 -2.70 4.01
C LEU A 174 9.38 -2.01 3.13
N PHE A 175 10.33 -1.31 3.76
CA PHE A 175 11.52 -0.82 3.07
C PHE A 175 12.64 -1.85 3.14
N ILE A 176 13.32 -2.06 2.03
CA ILE A 176 14.47 -2.93 1.91
C ILE A 176 15.73 -2.07 1.73
N CYS A 177 16.68 -2.20 2.66
CA CYS A 177 17.94 -1.46 2.68
C CYS A 177 19.08 -2.49 2.76
N GLY A 178 19.64 -2.90 1.62
CA GLY A 178 20.52 -4.06 1.54
C GLY A 178 19.82 -5.31 2.06
N ASN A 179 20.35 -5.90 3.13
CA ASN A 179 19.75 -7.06 3.80
C ASN A 179 18.82 -6.68 4.98
N LYS A 180 18.62 -5.40 5.23
CA LYS A 180 17.73 -4.95 6.33
C LYS A 180 16.32 -4.74 5.80
N VAL A 181 15.35 -5.18 6.59
CA VAL A 181 13.92 -4.98 6.34
C VAL A 181 13.39 -4.05 7.43
N ILE A 182 12.73 -2.97 7.02
CA ILE A 182 12.18 -1.95 7.92
C ILE A 182 10.67 -1.88 7.71
N PHE A 183 9.91 -2.00 8.79
CA PHE A 183 8.46 -1.83 8.75
C PHE A 183 8.09 -0.37 8.48
N SER A 184 7.26 -0.15 7.46
CA SER A 184 6.75 1.16 7.07
C SER A 184 5.31 1.36 7.54
N GLU A 185 4.36 0.67 6.93
CA GLU A 185 2.93 0.82 7.19
C GLU A 185 2.20 -0.52 7.01
N LEU A 186 0.95 -0.60 7.47
CA LEU A 186 0.09 -1.76 7.25
C LEU A 186 -1.34 -1.33 7.01
N SER A 187 -1.96 -1.90 5.98
CA SER A 187 -3.37 -1.77 5.64
C SER A 187 -4.13 -3.08 5.90
N PRO A 188 -5.15 -3.14 6.77
CA PRO A 188 -5.88 -4.36 7.10
C PRO A 188 -7.01 -4.63 6.09
N ARG A 189 -6.69 -4.61 4.82
CA ARG A 189 -7.61 -4.71 3.68
C ARG A 189 -6.85 -5.09 2.42
N PRO A 190 -7.54 -5.47 1.31
CA PRO A 190 -6.93 -5.49 -0.01
C PRO A 190 -6.18 -4.19 -0.30
N HIS A 191 -5.02 -4.29 -0.91
CA HIS A 191 -4.08 -3.19 -1.13
C HIS A 191 -3.99 -2.85 -2.61
N ASP A 192 -3.90 -1.56 -2.95
CA ASP A 192 -3.85 -1.12 -4.35
C ASP A 192 -2.72 -1.81 -5.15
N THR A 193 -1.56 -2.03 -4.52
CA THR A 193 -0.45 -2.76 -5.13
C THR A 193 -0.77 -4.25 -5.36
N GLY A 194 -1.70 -4.81 -4.60
CA GLY A 194 -2.14 -6.20 -4.66
C GLY A 194 -3.04 -6.52 -5.84
N MET A 195 -3.49 -5.51 -6.61
CA MET A 195 -4.31 -5.75 -7.82
C MET A 195 -3.62 -6.66 -8.84
N VAL A 196 -2.29 -6.73 -8.86
CA VAL A 196 -1.53 -7.69 -9.67
C VAL A 196 -1.93 -9.14 -9.41
N THR A 197 -2.39 -9.47 -8.20
CA THR A 197 -2.84 -10.82 -7.82
C THR A 197 -4.05 -11.33 -8.62
N MET A 198 -4.78 -10.43 -9.27
CA MET A 198 -5.88 -10.83 -10.15
C MET A 198 -5.42 -11.59 -11.40
N ILE A 199 -4.13 -11.58 -11.71
CA ILE A 199 -3.57 -12.27 -12.88
C ILE A 199 -2.36 -13.14 -12.55
N SER A 200 -1.67 -12.88 -11.44
CA SER A 200 -0.42 -13.54 -11.08
C SER A 200 -0.60 -14.88 -10.35
N GLN A 201 -1.78 -15.14 -9.79
CA GLN A 201 -2.03 -16.30 -8.94
C GLN A 201 -3.48 -16.80 -9.05
N ASP A 202 -3.75 -17.97 -8.48
CA ASP A 202 -5.07 -18.64 -8.54
C ASP A 202 -6.16 -17.93 -7.73
N MET A 203 -5.81 -17.31 -6.62
CA MET A 203 -6.72 -16.53 -5.78
C MET A 203 -6.24 -15.08 -5.68
N SER A 204 -7.03 -14.14 -6.20
CA SER A 204 -6.72 -12.71 -6.03
C SER A 204 -6.74 -12.30 -4.56
N GLU A 205 -6.11 -11.18 -4.23
CA GLU A 205 -6.15 -10.60 -2.88
C GLU A 205 -7.59 -10.45 -2.36
N PHE A 206 -8.54 -10.11 -3.23
CA PHE A 206 -9.95 -10.00 -2.89
C PHE A 206 -10.56 -11.35 -2.52
N ALA A 207 -10.27 -12.40 -3.31
CA ALA A 207 -10.72 -13.75 -3.03
C ALA A 207 -10.13 -14.29 -1.73
N LEU A 208 -8.83 -14.07 -1.50
CA LEU A 208 -8.13 -14.42 -0.26
C LEU A 208 -8.76 -13.72 0.96
N HIS A 209 -9.05 -12.41 0.83
CA HIS A 209 -9.69 -11.64 1.89
C HIS A 209 -11.06 -12.18 2.27
N VAL A 210 -11.93 -12.37 1.27
CA VAL A 210 -13.28 -12.90 1.49
C VAL A 210 -13.22 -14.31 2.10
N ARG A 211 -12.33 -15.17 1.57
CA ARG A 211 -12.17 -16.54 2.07
C ARG A 211 -11.76 -16.56 3.54
N ALA A 212 -10.78 -15.73 3.92
CA ALA A 212 -10.34 -15.60 5.30
C ALA A 212 -11.46 -15.05 6.23
N LEU A 213 -12.18 -14.00 5.79
CA LEU A 213 -13.30 -13.43 6.57
C LEU A 213 -14.42 -14.44 6.83
N LEU A 214 -14.67 -15.34 5.89
CA LEU A 214 -15.66 -16.40 6.02
C LEU A 214 -15.20 -17.57 6.91
N GLY A 215 -13.96 -17.53 7.43
CA GLY A 215 -13.38 -18.61 8.24
C GLY A 215 -13.06 -19.85 7.43
N LEU A 216 -12.79 -19.69 6.13
CA LEU A 216 -12.39 -20.79 5.25
C LEU A 216 -10.86 -20.90 5.20
N PRO A 217 -10.30 -22.11 5.07
CA PRO A 217 -8.87 -22.31 4.92
C PRO A 217 -8.37 -21.73 3.58
N ILE A 218 -7.17 -21.20 3.57
CA ILE A 218 -6.52 -20.69 2.35
C ILE A 218 -5.81 -21.84 1.61
N GLY A 219 -5.07 -22.67 2.35
CA GLY A 219 -4.26 -23.74 1.76
C GLY A 219 -3.07 -23.16 0.98
N LYS A 220 -2.80 -23.74 -0.20
CA LYS A 220 -1.69 -23.30 -1.05
C LYS A 220 -2.15 -22.24 -2.05
N ILE A 221 -1.48 -21.10 -2.07
CA ILE A 221 -1.60 -20.09 -3.12
C ILE A 221 -0.70 -20.51 -4.28
N THR A 222 -1.26 -20.65 -5.49
CA THR A 222 -0.50 -21.07 -6.68
C THR A 222 -0.14 -19.84 -7.50
N PHE A 223 1.14 -19.54 -7.59
CA PHE A 223 1.67 -18.45 -8.41
C PHE A 223 1.85 -18.90 -9.85
N TYR A 224 1.42 -18.10 -10.82
CA TYR A 224 1.43 -18.43 -12.25
C TYR A 224 2.68 -17.91 -12.98
N GLY A 225 3.38 -16.94 -12.43
CA GLY A 225 4.58 -16.36 -13.03
C GLY A 225 4.58 -14.83 -13.07
N PRO A 226 5.65 -14.24 -13.63
CA PRO A 226 5.83 -12.80 -13.66
C PRO A 226 4.64 -12.06 -14.22
N SER A 227 4.15 -11.09 -13.47
CA SER A 227 2.92 -10.36 -13.76
C SER A 227 3.03 -8.93 -13.29
N ALA A 228 2.29 -8.03 -13.91
CA ALA A 228 2.24 -6.63 -13.51
C ALA A 228 0.81 -6.08 -13.59
N SER A 229 0.61 -4.99 -12.88
CA SER A 229 -0.59 -4.14 -12.99
C SER A 229 -0.21 -2.67 -13.11
N ALA A 230 -1.02 -1.90 -13.84
CA ALA A 230 -0.86 -0.45 -13.96
C ALA A 230 -2.20 0.25 -13.82
N ALA A 231 -2.25 1.28 -12.99
CA ALA A 231 -3.45 2.10 -12.79
C ALA A 231 -3.83 2.82 -14.08
N LEU A 232 -5.12 2.81 -14.41
CA LEU A 232 -5.72 3.68 -15.41
C LEU A 232 -6.10 4.99 -14.74
N LEU A 233 -5.31 6.03 -15.00
CA LEU A 233 -5.54 7.37 -14.48
C LEU A 233 -6.23 8.19 -15.56
N ALA A 234 -7.31 8.88 -15.20
CA ALA A 234 -7.97 9.87 -16.02
C ALA A 234 -7.98 11.21 -15.27
N GLU A 235 -7.76 12.30 -15.99
CA GLU A 235 -7.77 13.66 -15.46
C GLU A 235 -8.83 14.47 -16.19
N GLY A 236 -9.67 15.18 -15.43
CA GLY A 236 -10.75 16.00 -15.95
C GLY A 236 -11.84 16.27 -14.93
N THR A 237 -12.97 16.76 -15.41
CA THR A 237 -14.17 16.97 -14.60
C THR A 237 -15.39 16.62 -15.44
N GLY A 238 -16.20 15.66 -15.00
CA GLY A 238 -17.43 15.21 -15.66
C GLY A 238 -17.96 13.91 -15.05
N ASP A 239 -19.13 13.51 -15.50
CA ASP A 239 -19.85 12.30 -15.03
C ASP A 239 -20.24 11.34 -16.18
N ASP A 240 -20.07 11.75 -17.44
CA ASP A 240 -20.12 10.84 -18.57
C ASP A 240 -18.70 10.53 -19.05
N ILE A 241 -18.29 9.27 -18.84
CA ILE A 241 -16.90 8.85 -19.04
C ILE A 241 -16.84 7.75 -20.08
N ILE A 242 -16.31 8.08 -21.25
CA ILE A 242 -16.16 7.16 -22.36
C ILE A 242 -14.71 6.66 -22.43
N TYR A 243 -14.53 5.35 -22.31
CA TYR A 243 -13.24 4.68 -22.49
C TYR A 243 -13.02 4.29 -23.95
N LYS A 244 -11.92 4.73 -24.54
CA LYS A 244 -11.56 4.46 -25.93
C LYS A 244 -10.39 3.49 -26.06
N ASP A 245 -10.33 2.80 -27.20
CA ASP A 245 -9.21 1.94 -27.60
C ASP A 245 -8.92 0.77 -26.65
N LEU A 246 -9.94 0.27 -25.93
CA LEU A 246 -9.81 -0.87 -25.02
C LEU A 246 -9.41 -2.16 -25.75
N ASP A 247 -9.85 -2.32 -27.00
CA ASP A 247 -9.49 -3.42 -27.88
C ASP A 247 -8.00 -3.42 -28.23
N LYS A 248 -7.43 -2.25 -28.52
CA LYS A 248 -5.99 -2.09 -28.75
C LYS A 248 -5.18 -2.42 -27.50
N ALA A 249 -5.62 -1.97 -26.33
CA ALA A 249 -4.97 -2.30 -25.07
C ALA A 249 -5.00 -3.81 -24.79
N LEU A 250 -6.14 -4.47 -25.02
CA LEU A 250 -6.27 -5.92 -24.83
C LEU A 250 -5.44 -6.73 -25.85
N ALA A 251 -5.12 -6.17 -26.99
CA ALA A 251 -4.29 -6.81 -28.03
C ALA A 251 -2.77 -6.73 -27.76
N VAL A 252 -2.32 -5.98 -26.74
CA VAL A 252 -0.89 -5.78 -26.44
C VAL A 252 -0.17 -7.10 -26.13
N ALA A 253 -0.79 -7.96 -25.33
CA ALA A 253 -0.21 -9.27 -24.96
C ALA A 253 -1.33 -10.31 -24.84
N PRO A 254 -1.05 -11.61 -25.05
CA PRO A 254 -2.05 -12.68 -24.93
C PRO A 254 -2.73 -12.78 -23.57
N SER A 255 -2.06 -12.30 -22.52
CA SER A 255 -2.56 -12.32 -21.15
C SER A 255 -3.24 -11.01 -20.72
N SER A 256 -3.32 -10.00 -21.60
CA SER A 256 -3.86 -8.68 -21.28
C SER A 256 -5.27 -8.76 -20.71
N GLN A 257 -5.51 -8.11 -19.59
CA GLN A 257 -6.81 -7.98 -18.94
C GLN A 257 -7.02 -6.55 -18.44
N LEU A 258 -8.27 -6.13 -18.38
CA LEU A 258 -8.69 -4.83 -17.86
C LEU A 258 -9.71 -5.01 -16.74
N ARG A 259 -9.67 -4.10 -15.77
CA ARG A 259 -10.75 -3.92 -14.79
C ARG A 259 -11.13 -2.45 -14.78
N ILE A 260 -12.37 -2.16 -15.15
CA ILE A 260 -12.96 -0.82 -15.08
C ILE A 260 -13.67 -0.71 -13.74
N PHE A 261 -13.41 0.34 -12.98
CA PHE A 261 -13.92 0.47 -11.62
C PHE A 261 -15.37 1.00 -11.55
N GLY A 262 -15.92 1.49 -12.67
CA GLY A 262 -17.29 1.98 -12.74
C GLY A 262 -17.55 3.17 -11.82
N LYS A 263 -16.56 4.03 -11.61
CA LYS A 263 -16.73 5.26 -10.81
C LYS A 263 -17.64 6.22 -11.56
N PRO A 264 -18.57 6.91 -10.85
CA PRO A 264 -19.63 7.68 -11.50
C PRO A 264 -19.17 9.03 -12.06
N ASP A 265 -18.03 9.56 -11.60
CA ASP A 265 -17.55 10.89 -11.93
C ASP A 265 -16.03 10.97 -11.91
N ILE A 266 -15.50 12.05 -12.47
CA ILE A 266 -14.10 12.46 -12.34
C ILE A 266 -14.10 13.95 -11.91
N ASN A 267 -13.24 14.26 -10.93
CA ASN A 267 -12.93 15.63 -10.54
C ASN A 267 -11.43 15.68 -10.18
N GLY A 268 -10.62 16.23 -11.08
CA GLY A 268 -9.16 16.15 -11.05
C GLY A 268 -8.65 14.81 -11.57
N GLU A 269 -7.52 14.32 -11.05
CA GLU A 269 -6.97 13.01 -11.37
C GLU A 269 -7.68 11.91 -10.56
N ARG A 270 -8.11 10.85 -11.26
CA ARG A 270 -8.79 9.71 -10.62
C ARG A 270 -8.41 8.39 -11.27
N ARG A 271 -8.18 7.37 -10.42
CA ARG A 271 -7.97 5.99 -10.90
C ARG A 271 -9.29 5.37 -11.33
N MET A 272 -9.42 5.09 -12.62
CA MET A 272 -10.67 4.62 -13.26
C MET A 272 -10.66 3.12 -13.57
N GLY A 273 -9.51 2.48 -13.42
CA GLY A 273 -9.35 1.07 -13.69
C GLY A 273 -7.92 0.59 -13.49
N VAL A 274 -7.64 -0.63 -13.92
CA VAL A 274 -6.31 -1.23 -13.91
C VAL A 274 -6.09 -2.11 -15.13
N CYS A 275 -4.92 -1.97 -15.76
CA CYS A 275 -4.37 -2.88 -16.75
C CYS A 275 -3.61 -4.00 -16.05
N LEU A 276 -3.73 -5.22 -16.54
CA LEU A 276 -3.09 -6.41 -16.00
C LEU A 276 -2.47 -7.21 -17.14
N ALA A 277 -1.22 -7.63 -16.99
CA ALA A 277 -0.56 -8.52 -17.96
C ALA A 277 0.47 -9.42 -17.28
N ARG A 278 0.72 -10.57 -17.91
CA ARG A 278 1.85 -11.44 -17.59
C ARG A 278 2.96 -11.26 -18.63
N GLY A 279 4.17 -11.61 -18.24
CA GLY A 279 5.34 -11.66 -19.11
C GLY A 279 6.21 -12.89 -18.81
N LYS A 280 7.24 -13.10 -19.59
CA LYS A 280 8.28 -14.10 -19.28
C LYS A 280 9.17 -13.63 -18.14
N THR A 281 9.32 -12.33 -18.02
CA THR A 281 10.04 -11.63 -16.96
C THR A 281 9.15 -10.55 -16.37
N VAL A 282 9.54 -10.03 -15.21
CA VAL A 282 8.87 -8.88 -14.57
C VAL A 282 8.92 -7.65 -15.47
N ASP A 283 10.09 -7.38 -16.07
CA ASP A 283 10.26 -6.23 -16.97
C ASP A 283 9.31 -6.30 -18.17
N GLU A 284 9.16 -7.48 -18.79
CA GLU A 284 8.21 -7.69 -19.89
C GLU A 284 6.76 -7.46 -19.43
N ALA A 285 6.39 -7.97 -18.25
CA ALA A 285 5.06 -7.76 -17.70
C ALA A 285 4.77 -6.27 -17.43
N VAL A 286 5.72 -5.53 -16.85
CA VAL A 286 5.64 -4.09 -16.60
C VAL A 286 5.55 -3.31 -17.91
N GLU A 287 6.37 -3.67 -18.93
CA GLU A 287 6.29 -3.04 -20.25
C GLU A 287 4.92 -3.26 -20.88
N ASN A 288 4.38 -4.48 -20.80
CA ASN A 288 3.06 -4.81 -21.33
C ASN A 288 1.96 -3.93 -20.70
N VAL A 289 1.90 -3.80 -19.38
CA VAL A 289 0.85 -2.98 -18.76
C VAL A 289 1.02 -1.49 -19.03
N LYS A 290 2.25 -0.99 -19.17
CA LYS A 290 2.52 0.39 -19.61
C LYS A 290 2.05 0.62 -21.04
N LYS A 291 2.31 -0.31 -21.94
CA LYS A 291 1.78 -0.28 -23.32
C LYS A 291 0.26 -0.32 -23.33
N MET A 292 -0.36 -1.20 -22.54
CA MET A 292 -1.83 -1.24 -22.43
C MET A 292 -2.39 0.11 -22.00
N ARG A 293 -1.86 0.69 -20.92
CA ARG A 293 -2.27 1.99 -20.41
C ARG A 293 -2.15 3.09 -21.46
N SER A 294 -1.06 3.12 -22.21
CA SER A 294 -0.81 4.13 -23.24
C SER A 294 -1.75 4.06 -24.46
N GLN A 295 -2.45 2.94 -24.67
CA GLN A 295 -3.46 2.82 -25.74
C GLN A 295 -4.81 3.44 -25.33
N ILE A 296 -5.12 3.49 -24.03
CA ILE A 296 -6.43 3.89 -23.53
C ILE A 296 -6.49 5.39 -23.37
N SER A 297 -7.52 5.99 -23.94
CA SER A 297 -7.85 7.40 -23.74
C SER A 297 -9.27 7.55 -23.20
N PHE A 298 -9.57 8.74 -22.69
CA PHE A 298 -10.85 9.06 -22.08
C PHE A 298 -11.46 10.28 -22.78
N ASP A 299 -12.75 10.25 -23.09
CA ASP A 299 -13.57 11.44 -23.25
C ASP A 299 -14.35 11.62 -21.96
N ILE A 300 -14.39 12.83 -21.45
CA ILE A 300 -15.04 13.18 -20.18
C ILE A 300 -15.95 14.37 -20.49
N GLU A 301 -17.27 14.18 -20.32
CA GLU A 301 -18.29 15.20 -20.53
C GLU A 301 -19.04 15.55 -19.24
#